data_1111ceeed343333839d04ccec5c138a3
#
_entry.id   1111ceeed343333839d04ccec5c138a3
#
_cell.length_a   1.000
_cell.length_b   1.000
_cell.length_c   1.000
_cell.angle_alpha   90.00
_cell.angle_beta   90.00
_cell.angle_gamma   90.00
#
_symmetry.space_group_name_H-M   'P 1'
#
loop_
_entity.id
_entity.type
_entity.pdbx_description
1 polymer ?
#
loop_
_entity_poly.entity_id
_entity_poly.type
_entity_poly.pdbx_seq_one_letter_code
_entity_poly.pdbx_strand_id
1 'polypeptide(L)'
;MTEPVFAADPLRLLIAAAAGILLLLLLIIKFKIHPVLSLLIAALVIGLGAGMPVPTLVSTVENGAGETLQGIILLIGLGSLFGGILEVSGGAQCVAQTLINKFGEKKAGIALGITGLVVGTTVFFEAGVVILIPLAFGLAKKTKKSTLYYVIPLLAGLATGFAFIPPSAGSVLVANMLNVDLGVMIAVGVPVGIL
;
A
#
# COMPACT_ATOMS: atom_id res chain seq x y z
N MET A 1 -11.50 -12.21 36.81
CA MET A 1 -12.19 -10.93 37.00
C MET A 1 -12.58 -10.47 35.64
N THR A 2 -13.84 -10.55 35.29
CA THR A 2 -14.36 -10.03 34.00
C THR A 2 -14.31 -8.51 34.08
N GLU A 3 -13.41 -7.91 33.33
CA GLU A 3 -13.41 -6.45 33.16
C GLU A 3 -14.81 -6.04 32.66
N PRO A 4 -15.38 -4.94 33.20
CA PRO A 4 -16.66 -4.45 32.73
C PRO A 4 -16.59 -4.18 31.24
N VAL A 5 -17.41 -4.89 30.45
CA VAL A 5 -17.53 -4.64 29.03
C VAL A 5 -17.98 -3.18 28.87
N PHE A 6 -17.12 -2.36 28.29
CA PHE A 6 -17.41 -0.95 28.03
C PHE A 6 -18.59 -0.89 27.03
N ALA A 7 -19.76 -0.50 27.52
CA ALA A 7 -20.95 -0.28 26.73
C ALA A 7 -21.13 1.24 26.53
N ALA A 8 -20.73 1.73 25.37
CA ALA A 8 -20.95 3.12 25.02
C ALA A 8 -22.32 3.32 24.36
N ASP A 9 -22.92 4.47 24.60
CA ASP A 9 -24.10 4.93 23.88
C ASP A 9 -23.78 5.01 22.38
N PRO A 10 -24.57 4.35 21.50
CA PRO A 10 -24.35 4.36 20.04
C PRO A 10 -24.21 5.77 19.45
N LEU A 11 -25.00 6.72 19.92
CA LEU A 11 -24.94 8.10 19.44
C LEU A 11 -23.62 8.77 19.84
N ARG A 12 -23.15 8.52 21.06
CA ARG A 12 -21.86 9.04 21.54
C ARG A 12 -20.69 8.44 20.75
N LEU A 13 -20.74 7.14 20.41
CA LEU A 13 -19.74 6.49 19.57
C LEU A 13 -19.69 7.11 18.18
N LEU A 14 -20.84 7.34 17.55
CA LEU A 14 -20.90 7.95 16.23
C LEU A 14 -20.32 9.37 16.23
N ILE A 15 -20.67 10.19 17.23
CA ILE A 15 -20.13 11.55 17.35
C ILE A 15 -18.63 11.52 17.60
N ALA A 16 -18.13 10.66 18.50
CA ALA A 16 -16.71 10.52 18.78
C ALA A 16 -15.94 10.06 17.54
N ALA A 17 -16.45 9.09 16.80
CA ALA A 17 -15.84 8.60 15.56
C ALA A 17 -15.79 9.70 14.48
N ALA A 18 -16.90 10.42 14.25
CA ALA A 18 -16.94 11.53 13.29
C ALA A 18 -15.94 12.64 13.67
N ALA A 19 -15.93 13.05 14.94
CA ALA A 19 -14.99 14.05 15.45
C ALA A 19 -13.53 13.60 15.31
N GLY A 20 -13.22 12.33 15.58
CA GLY A 20 -11.89 11.76 15.45
C GLY A 20 -11.41 11.70 13.99
N ILE A 21 -12.29 11.33 13.05
CA ILE A 21 -11.98 11.34 11.62
C ILE A 21 -11.71 12.77 11.13
N LEU A 22 -12.54 13.74 11.53
CA LEU A 22 -12.34 15.15 11.20
C LEU A 22 -11.00 15.66 11.77
N LEU A 23 -10.72 15.31 13.02
CA LEU A 23 -9.43 15.65 13.66
C LEU A 23 -8.25 15.03 12.90
N LEU A 24 -8.34 13.75 12.52
CA LEU A 24 -7.30 13.06 11.74
C LEU A 24 -7.00 13.82 10.44
N LEU A 25 -8.04 14.13 9.68
CA LEU A 25 -7.89 14.88 8.42
C LEU A 25 -7.30 16.27 8.66
N LEU A 26 -7.71 16.96 9.70
CA LEU A 26 -7.20 18.27 10.08
C LEU A 26 -5.71 18.21 10.47
N LEU A 27 -5.30 17.21 11.24
CA LEU A 27 -3.91 16.99 11.63
C LEU A 27 -3.02 16.73 10.41
N ILE A 28 -3.47 15.90 9.47
CA ILE A 28 -2.69 15.55 8.28
C ILE A 28 -2.67 16.71 7.28
N ILE A 29 -3.82 17.27 6.93
CA ILE A 29 -3.94 18.24 5.83
C ILE A 29 -3.47 19.64 6.26
N LYS A 30 -3.95 20.11 7.41
CA LYS A 30 -3.67 21.48 7.84
C LYS A 30 -2.36 21.58 8.64
N PHE A 31 -2.18 20.70 9.61
CA PHE A 31 -1.00 20.74 10.48
C PHE A 31 0.19 19.97 9.94
N LYS A 32 0.01 19.17 8.85
CA LYS A 32 1.06 18.36 8.21
C LYS A 32 1.80 17.43 9.21
N ILE A 33 1.09 16.96 10.22
CA ILE A 33 1.62 16.01 11.20
C ILE A 33 1.74 14.65 10.52
N HIS A 34 2.76 13.88 10.90
CA HIS A 34 2.99 12.56 10.35
C HIS A 34 1.75 11.65 10.51
N PRO A 35 1.30 10.93 9.47
CA PRO A 35 0.05 10.16 9.48
C PRO A 35 -0.07 9.19 10.65
N VAL A 36 1.03 8.50 11.03
CA VAL A 36 1.03 7.56 12.16
C VAL A 36 0.71 8.26 13.48
N LEU A 37 1.32 9.43 13.74
CA LEU A 37 1.03 10.22 14.94
C LEU A 37 -0.41 10.74 14.93
N SER A 38 -0.88 11.19 13.77
CA SER A 38 -2.27 11.65 13.60
C SER A 38 -3.29 10.54 13.87
N LEU A 39 -3.00 9.32 13.42
CA LEU A 39 -3.83 8.14 13.69
C LEU A 39 -3.86 7.81 15.19
N LEU A 40 -2.72 7.80 15.87
CA LEU A 40 -2.66 7.54 17.31
C LEU A 40 -3.42 8.61 18.10
N ILE A 41 -3.23 9.88 17.77
CA ILE A 41 -3.95 10.98 18.42
C ILE A 41 -5.46 10.84 18.18
N ALA A 42 -5.88 10.56 16.96
CA ALA A 42 -7.29 10.38 16.63
C ALA A 42 -7.89 9.17 17.38
N ALA A 43 -7.20 8.04 17.46
CA ALA A 43 -7.64 6.86 18.18
C ALA A 43 -7.84 7.17 19.68
N LEU A 44 -6.89 7.87 20.29
CA LEU A 44 -7.01 8.30 21.71
C LEU A 44 -8.18 9.25 21.92
N VAL A 45 -8.38 10.23 21.02
CA VAL A 45 -9.47 11.18 21.11
C VAL A 45 -10.84 10.50 20.91
N ILE A 46 -10.95 9.55 19.99
CA ILE A 46 -12.16 8.76 19.78
C ILE A 46 -12.50 7.97 21.05
N GLY A 47 -11.54 7.25 21.62
CA GLY A 47 -11.77 6.44 22.82
C GLY A 47 -12.14 7.27 24.06
N LEU A 48 -11.48 8.39 24.29
CA LEU A 48 -11.82 9.32 25.35
C LEU A 48 -13.19 9.98 25.12
N GLY A 49 -13.48 10.40 23.89
CA GLY A 49 -14.77 10.96 23.50
C GLY A 49 -15.92 9.97 23.68
N ALA A 50 -15.68 8.69 23.38
CA ALA A 50 -16.61 7.60 23.63
C ALA A 50 -16.83 7.35 25.15
N GLY A 51 -15.93 7.84 26.02
CA GLY A 51 -16.00 7.66 27.47
C GLY A 51 -15.30 6.40 27.95
N MET A 52 -14.36 5.88 27.15
CA MET A 52 -13.57 4.70 27.53
C MET A 52 -12.60 5.04 28.65
N PRO A 53 -12.49 4.20 29.71
CA PRO A 53 -11.48 4.37 30.74
C PRO A 53 -10.07 4.34 30.15
N VAL A 54 -9.17 5.21 30.63
CA VAL A 54 -7.82 5.34 30.07
C VAL A 54 -7.04 4.01 30.03
N PRO A 55 -7.05 3.17 31.07
CA PRO A 55 -6.37 1.87 31.02
C PRO A 55 -6.91 0.96 29.91
N THR A 56 -8.24 0.90 29.77
CA THR A 56 -8.92 0.13 28.71
C THR A 56 -8.60 0.69 27.33
N LEU A 57 -8.55 2.01 27.19
CA LEU A 57 -8.20 2.68 25.94
C LEU A 57 -6.77 2.32 25.49
N VAL A 58 -5.81 2.40 26.42
CA VAL A 58 -4.40 2.07 26.10
C VAL A 58 -4.29 0.60 25.68
N SER A 59 -4.86 -0.32 26.46
CA SER A 59 -4.84 -1.75 26.14
C SER A 59 -5.55 -2.05 24.81
N THR A 60 -6.63 -1.36 24.49
CA THR A 60 -7.34 -1.52 23.20
C THR A 60 -6.46 -1.07 22.02
N VAL A 61 -5.76 0.05 22.16
CA VAL A 61 -4.83 0.53 21.11
C VAL A 61 -3.63 -0.42 20.95
N GLU A 62 -3.03 -0.88 22.06
CA GLU A 62 -1.92 -1.83 22.03
C GLU A 62 -2.31 -3.17 21.41
N ASN A 63 -3.43 -3.74 21.85
CA ASN A 63 -3.93 -5.01 21.33
C ASN A 63 -4.30 -4.90 19.85
N GLY A 64 -5.04 -3.85 19.44
CA GLY A 64 -5.41 -3.63 18.05
C GLY A 64 -4.20 -3.46 17.13
N ALA A 65 -3.18 -2.73 17.54
CA ALA A 65 -1.93 -2.61 16.81
C ALA A 65 -1.17 -3.95 16.78
N GLY A 66 -1.08 -4.64 17.91
CA GLY A 66 -0.41 -5.93 18.04
C GLY A 66 -1.04 -7.01 17.17
N GLU A 67 -2.35 -7.20 17.24
CA GLU A 67 -3.09 -8.17 16.42
C GLU A 67 -2.94 -7.90 14.93
N THR A 68 -3.05 -6.63 14.52
CA THR A 68 -2.87 -6.26 13.11
C THR A 68 -1.46 -6.58 12.63
N LEU A 69 -0.44 -6.21 13.41
CA LEU A 69 0.95 -6.46 13.03
C LEU A 69 1.31 -7.94 13.07
N GLN A 70 0.81 -8.71 14.03
CA GLN A 70 1.11 -10.13 14.18
C GLN A 70 0.81 -10.93 12.91
N GLY A 71 -0.30 -10.62 12.23
CA GLY A 71 -0.70 -11.32 11.02
C GLY A 71 0.11 -10.96 9.77
N ILE A 72 0.74 -9.79 9.74
CA ILE A 72 1.29 -9.24 8.49
C ILE A 72 2.77 -8.85 8.55
N ILE A 73 3.37 -8.71 9.75
CA ILE A 73 4.71 -8.12 9.92
C ILE A 73 5.81 -8.89 9.19
N LEU A 74 5.76 -10.22 9.23
CA LEU A 74 6.76 -11.05 8.54
C LEU A 74 6.64 -10.93 7.02
N LEU A 75 5.42 -10.95 6.52
CA LEU A 75 5.17 -10.89 5.08
C LEU A 75 5.55 -9.51 4.51
N ILE A 76 5.15 -8.43 5.18
CA ILE A 76 5.52 -7.06 4.81
C ILE A 76 7.04 -6.87 4.97
N GLY A 77 7.62 -7.35 6.08
CA GLY A 77 9.06 -7.22 6.34
C GLY A 77 9.89 -7.95 5.29
N LEU A 78 9.60 -9.21 5.00
CA LEU A 78 10.30 -9.98 3.98
C LEU A 78 10.04 -9.43 2.56
N GLY A 79 8.81 -9.03 2.25
CA GLY A 79 8.47 -8.40 0.98
C GLY A 79 9.22 -7.09 0.76
N SER A 80 9.32 -6.25 1.79
CA SER A 80 10.07 -4.99 1.76
C SER A 80 11.59 -5.22 1.60
N LEU A 81 12.15 -6.22 2.28
CA LEU A 81 13.55 -6.61 2.12
C LEU A 81 13.82 -7.10 0.69
N PHE A 82 12.96 -7.96 0.16
CA PHE A 82 13.08 -8.45 -1.21
C PHE A 82 12.96 -7.30 -2.23
N GLY A 83 11.98 -6.40 -2.04
CA GLY A 83 11.84 -5.19 -2.85
C GLY A 83 13.08 -4.32 -2.82
N GLY A 84 13.67 -4.08 -1.63
CA GLY A 84 14.89 -3.31 -1.47
C GLY A 84 16.10 -3.97 -2.15
N ILE A 85 16.22 -5.30 -2.07
CA ILE A 85 17.27 -6.03 -2.80
C ILE A 85 17.08 -5.88 -4.31
N LEU A 86 15.86 -6.02 -4.80
CA LEU A 86 15.53 -5.86 -6.23
C LEU A 86 15.86 -4.44 -6.72
N GLU A 87 15.63 -3.45 -5.88
CA GLU A 87 15.95 -2.05 -6.15
C GLU A 87 17.46 -1.82 -6.25
N VAL A 88 18.22 -2.18 -5.21
CA VAL A 88 19.67 -1.93 -5.12
C VAL A 88 20.47 -2.77 -6.11
N SER A 89 20.02 -4.01 -6.41
CA SER A 89 20.67 -4.91 -7.37
C SER A 89 20.47 -4.52 -8.84
N GLY A 90 19.59 -3.55 -9.14
CA GLY A 90 19.17 -3.25 -10.51
C GLY A 90 18.25 -4.31 -11.13
N GLY A 91 17.71 -5.21 -10.31
CA GLY A 91 16.82 -6.29 -10.75
C GLY A 91 15.56 -5.77 -11.46
N ALA A 92 14.98 -4.67 -10.96
CA ALA A 92 13.81 -4.03 -11.59
C ALA A 92 14.12 -3.56 -13.02
N GLN A 93 15.28 -2.95 -13.24
CA GLN A 93 15.73 -2.52 -14.56
C GLN A 93 16.02 -3.73 -15.48
N CYS A 94 16.59 -4.81 -14.92
CA CYS A 94 16.86 -6.04 -15.65
C CYS A 94 15.56 -6.69 -16.15
N VAL A 95 14.53 -6.78 -15.31
CA VAL A 95 13.19 -7.26 -15.68
C VAL A 95 12.61 -6.41 -16.81
N ALA A 96 12.64 -5.09 -16.65
CA ALA A 96 12.14 -4.15 -17.66
C ALA A 96 12.87 -4.32 -18.99
N GLN A 97 14.19 -4.35 -19.00
CA GLN A 97 14.99 -4.50 -20.22
C GLN A 97 14.74 -5.85 -20.90
N THR A 98 14.61 -6.92 -20.13
CA THR A 98 14.32 -8.27 -20.64
C THR A 98 12.96 -8.31 -21.33
N LEU A 99 11.93 -7.73 -20.71
CA LEU A 99 10.59 -7.66 -21.31
C LEU A 99 10.56 -6.78 -22.55
N ILE A 100 11.23 -5.63 -22.54
CA ILE A 100 11.33 -4.77 -23.72
C ILE A 100 12.02 -5.49 -24.90
N ASN A 101 13.11 -6.21 -24.61
CA ASN A 101 13.82 -6.98 -25.63
C ASN A 101 12.93 -8.11 -26.21
N LYS A 102 12.12 -8.76 -25.37
CA LYS A 102 11.22 -9.84 -25.78
C LYS A 102 10.02 -9.35 -26.58
N PHE A 103 9.40 -8.25 -26.17
CA PHE A 103 8.21 -7.69 -26.84
C PHE A 103 8.55 -6.79 -28.02
N GLY A 104 9.79 -6.32 -28.09
CA GLY A 104 10.28 -5.38 -29.10
C GLY A 104 9.80 -3.93 -28.87
N GLU A 105 10.43 -3.00 -29.56
CA GLU A 105 10.18 -1.55 -29.40
C GLU A 105 8.75 -1.13 -29.72
N LYS A 106 8.08 -1.84 -30.64
CA LYS A 106 6.68 -1.54 -31.02
C LYS A 106 5.70 -1.75 -29.87
N LYS A 107 5.97 -2.72 -29.00
CA LYS A 107 5.14 -3.10 -27.85
C LYS A 107 5.77 -2.73 -26.51
N ALA A 108 6.79 -1.87 -26.51
CA ALA A 108 7.52 -1.51 -25.29
C ALA A 108 6.65 -0.79 -24.24
N GLY A 109 5.57 -0.11 -24.64
CA GLY A 109 4.59 0.42 -23.70
C GLY A 109 3.91 -0.68 -22.87
N ILE A 110 3.48 -1.76 -23.55
CA ILE A 110 2.89 -2.94 -22.87
C ILE A 110 3.94 -3.63 -22.00
N ALA A 111 5.16 -3.77 -22.50
CA ALA A 111 6.26 -4.37 -21.73
C ALA A 111 6.53 -3.59 -20.44
N LEU A 112 6.49 -2.25 -20.48
CA LEU A 112 6.62 -1.41 -19.30
C LEU A 112 5.43 -1.52 -18.36
N GLY A 113 4.21 -1.65 -18.87
CA GLY A 113 3.02 -1.92 -18.03
C GLY A 113 3.16 -3.23 -17.27
N ILE A 114 3.55 -4.31 -17.96
CA ILE A 114 3.80 -5.63 -17.32
C ILE A 114 4.96 -5.53 -16.34
N THR A 115 6.03 -4.82 -16.69
CA THR A 115 7.16 -4.59 -15.76
C THR A 115 6.68 -3.87 -14.50
N GLY A 116 5.90 -2.79 -14.67
CA GLY A 116 5.30 -2.06 -13.56
C GLY A 116 4.46 -2.97 -12.66
N LEU A 117 3.61 -3.80 -13.28
CA LEU A 117 2.78 -4.77 -12.54
C LEU A 117 3.64 -5.73 -11.71
N VAL A 118 4.66 -6.35 -12.30
CA VAL A 118 5.53 -7.32 -11.62
C VAL A 118 6.37 -6.65 -10.54
N VAL A 119 7.02 -5.53 -10.85
CA VAL A 119 7.88 -4.80 -9.90
C VAL A 119 7.05 -4.19 -8.78
N GLY A 120 5.86 -3.66 -9.09
CA GLY A 120 4.96 -3.05 -8.13
C GLY A 120 4.43 -4.01 -7.05
N THR A 121 4.48 -5.33 -7.28
CA THR A 121 4.09 -6.30 -6.24
C THR A 121 5.07 -6.30 -5.05
N THR A 122 6.33 -5.97 -5.27
CA THR A 122 7.41 -6.12 -4.27
C THR A 122 8.08 -4.80 -3.90
N VAL A 123 8.12 -3.85 -4.83
CA VAL A 123 8.74 -2.52 -4.64
C VAL A 123 7.66 -1.51 -4.34
N PHE A 124 7.92 -0.59 -3.41
CA PHE A 124 7.00 0.53 -3.17
C PHE A 124 6.80 1.35 -4.44
N PHE A 125 5.59 1.84 -4.65
CA PHE A 125 5.22 2.59 -5.85
C PHE A 125 6.20 3.72 -6.15
N GLU A 126 6.54 4.54 -5.16
CA GLU A 126 7.43 5.70 -5.30
C GLU A 126 8.85 5.28 -5.72
N ALA A 127 9.38 4.22 -5.12
CA ALA A 127 10.69 3.68 -5.47
C ALA A 127 10.69 3.10 -6.89
N GLY A 128 9.66 2.33 -7.24
CA GLY A 128 9.48 1.79 -8.59
C GLY A 128 9.41 2.89 -9.66
N VAL A 129 8.74 3.99 -9.36
CA VAL A 129 8.67 5.18 -10.22
C VAL A 129 10.05 5.78 -10.45
N VAL A 130 10.80 6.05 -9.37
CA VAL A 130 12.14 6.65 -9.44
C VAL A 130 13.10 5.78 -10.27
N ILE A 131 13.03 4.45 -10.08
CA ILE A 131 13.93 3.50 -10.74
C ILE A 131 13.60 3.32 -12.22
N LEU A 132 12.32 3.26 -12.58
CA LEU A 132 11.87 2.84 -13.92
C LEU A 132 11.52 4.00 -14.85
N ILE A 133 11.22 5.19 -14.34
CA ILE A 133 10.93 6.38 -15.18
C ILE A 133 12.09 6.73 -16.13
N PRO A 134 13.37 6.72 -15.72
CA PRO A 134 14.47 6.99 -16.64
C PRO A 134 14.51 6.06 -17.85
N LEU A 135 14.09 4.79 -17.68
CA LEU A 135 13.98 3.82 -18.76
C LEU A 135 12.87 4.21 -19.76
N ALA A 136 11.71 4.64 -19.26
CA ALA A 136 10.61 5.12 -20.08
C ALA A 136 11.02 6.36 -20.91
N PHE A 137 11.77 7.29 -20.31
CA PHE A 137 12.33 8.45 -21.01
C PHE A 137 13.36 8.05 -22.08
N GLY A 138 14.26 7.10 -21.75
CA GLY A 138 15.22 6.57 -22.70
C GLY A 138 14.55 5.95 -23.92
N LEU A 139 13.50 5.17 -23.72
CA LEU A 139 12.71 4.57 -24.80
C LEU A 139 11.96 5.62 -25.65
N ALA A 140 11.34 6.60 -25.00
CA ALA A 140 10.66 7.69 -25.70
C ALA A 140 11.61 8.44 -26.63
N LYS A 141 12.83 8.76 -26.15
CA LYS A 141 13.87 9.42 -26.94
C LYS A 141 14.36 8.55 -28.10
N LYS A 142 14.56 7.23 -27.86
CA LYS A 142 15.02 6.29 -28.87
C LYS A 142 14.01 6.06 -29.99
N THR A 143 12.73 5.92 -29.63
CA THR A 143 11.65 5.60 -30.56
C THR A 143 10.97 6.81 -31.17
N LYS A 144 11.33 8.03 -30.72
CA LYS A 144 10.70 9.30 -31.11
C LYS A 144 9.18 9.34 -30.85
N LYS A 145 8.70 8.58 -29.85
CA LYS A 145 7.32 8.59 -29.39
C LYS A 145 7.16 9.48 -28.17
N SER A 146 5.89 9.85 -27.87
CA SER A 146 5.58 10.60 -26.65
C SER A 146 6.05 9.85 -25.39
N THR A 147 6.62 10.57 -24.45
CA THR A 147 7.01 10.02 -23.14
C THR A 147 5.82 9.43 -22.41
N LEU A 148 4.65 10.03 -22.52
CA LEU A 148 3.42 9.56 -21.88
C LEU A 148 3.00 8.17 -22.40
N TYR A 149 3.32 7.83 -23.64
CA TYR A 149 3.05 6.50 -24.21
C TYR A 149 3.73 5.36 -23.41
N TYR A 150 4.86 5.66 -22.77
CA TYR A 150 5.62 4.71 -21.95
C TYR A 150 5.36 4.88 -20.46
N VAL A 151 5.22 6.11 -20.00
CA VAL A 151 5.06 6.43 -18.56
C VAL A 151 3.67 6.00 -18.07
N ILE A 152 2.61 6.23 -18.83
CA ILE A 152 1.25 5.89 -18.35
C ILE A 152 1.09 4.38 -18.11
N PRO A 153 1.43 3.47 -19.04
CA PRO A 153 1.33 2.04 -18.77
C PRO A 153 2.24 1.60 -17.60
N LEU A 154 3.44 2.17 -17.50
CA LEU A 154 4.37 1.88 -16.41
C LEU A 154 3.76 2.24 -15.05
N LEU A 155 3.24 3.45 -14.92
CA LEU A 155 2.62 3.92 -13.67
C LEU A 155 1.34 3.14 -13.34
N ALA A 156 0.53 2.83 -14.35
CA ALA A 156 -0.67 2.01 -14.16
C ALA A 156 -0.30 0.62 -13.64
N GLY A 157 0.70 -0.03 -14.26
CA GLY A 157 1.18 -1.33 -13.81
C GLY A 157 1.74 -1.29 -12.38
N LEU A 158 2.62 -0.31 -12.08
CA LEU A 158 3.16 -0.13 -10.73
C LEU A 158 2.06 0.07 -9.68
N ALA A 159 1.12 0.98 -9.96
CA ALA A 159 0.02 1.27 -9.04
C ALA A 159 -0.86 0.04 -8.80
N THR A 160 -1.18 -0.68 -9.85
CA THR A 160 -2.03 -1.88 -9.77
C THR A 160 -1.32 -3.03 -9.07
N GLY A 161 -0.06 -3.29 -9.41
CA GLY A 161 0.76 -4.31 -8.74
C GLY A 161 0.87 -4.04 -7.25
N PHE A 162 1.12 -2.79 -6.87
CA PHE A 162 1.22 -2.37 -5.48
C PHE A 162 -0.12 -2.40 -4.75
N ALA A 163 -1.22 -2.00 -5.39
CA ALA A 163 -2.52 -1.91 -4.73
C ALA A 163 -3.23 -3.27 -4.56
N PHE A 164 -3.16 -4.15 -5.58
CA PHE A 164 -4.02 -5.33 -5.63
C PHE A 164 -3.30 -6.67 -5.43
N ILE A 165 -1.98 -6.72 -5.62
CA ILE A 165 -1.28 -8.02 -5.67
C ILE A 165 -0.35 -8.17 -4.45
N PRO A 166 -0.55 -9.20 -3.61
CA PRO A 166 0.43 -9.57 -2.59
C PRO A 166 1.82 -9.85 -3.19
N PRO A 167 2.92 -9.56 -2.49
CA PRO A 167 3.03 -9.28 -1.06
C PRO A 167 3.05 -7.79 -0.66
N SER A 168 2.44 -6.90 -1.42
CA SER A 168 2.37 -5.49 -1.01
C SER A 168 1.64 -5.33 0.33
N ALA A 169 2.04 -4.34 1.13
CA ALA A 169 1.51 -4.13 2.47
C ALA A 169 -0.02 -3.94 2.49
N GLY A 170 -0.54 -3.15 1.53
CA GLY A 170 -1.98 -2.86 1.45
C GLY A 170 -2.81 -4.08 1.11
N SER A 171 -2.40 -4.84 0.09
CA SER A 171 -3.12 -6.04 -0.34
C SER A 171 -3.12 -7.14 0.73
N VAL A 172 -2.00 -7.32 1.43
CA VAL A 172 -1.89 -8.30 2.53
C VAL A 172 -2.77 -7.90 3.71
N LEU A 173 -2.81 -6.62 4.07
CA LEU A 173 -3.68 -6.13 5.14
C LEU A 173 -5.15 -6.40 4.81
N VAL A 174 -5.59 -6.07 3.61
CA VAL A 174 -6.98 -6.29 3.17
C VAL A 174 -7.31 -7.78 3.16
N ALA A 175 -6.43 -8.63 2.63
CA ALA A 175 -6.62 -10.07 2.63
C ALA A 175 -6.79 -10.63 4.06
N ASN A 176 -5.97 -10.16 4.99
CA ASN A 176 -6.05 -10.56 6.40
C ASN A 176 -7.36 -10.10 7.05
N MET A 177 -7.76 -8.83 6.86
CA MET A 177 -9.01 -8.29 7.41
C MET A 177 -10.26 -9.02 6.88
N LEU A 178 -10.22 -9.46 5.62
CA LEU A 178 -11.32 -10.19 4.99
C LEU A 178 -11.23 -11.71 5.16
N ASN A 179 -10.18 -12.22 5.86
CA ASN A 179 -9.89 -13.66 5.99
C ASN A 179 -9.81 -14.38 4.63
N VAL A 180 -9.26 -13.72 3.62
CA VAL A 180 -9.08 -14.27 2.28
C VAL A 180 -7.67 -14.86 2.15
N ASP A 181 -7.59 -16.05 1.56
CA ASP A 181 -6.32 -16.69 1.22
C ASP A 181 -5.52 -15.82 0.23
N LEU A 182 -4.20 -15.65 0.49
CA LEU A 182 -3.34 -14.82 -0.34
C LEU A 182 -3.21 -15.34 -1.78
N GLY A 183 -3.27 -16.66 -1.97
CA GLY A 183 -3.26 -17.27 -3.30
C GLY A 183 -4.52 -16.91 -4.10
N VAL A 184 -5.69 -16.89 -3.45
CA VAL A 184 -6.94 -16.43 -4.06
C VAL A 184 -6.85 -14.94 -4.40
N MET A 185 -6.28 -14.13 -3.50
CA MET A 185 -6.10 -12.70 -3.78
C MET A 185 -5.17 -12.44 -4.96
N ILE A 186 -4.09 -13.21 -5.11
CA ILE A 186 -3.20 -13.14 -6.28
C ILE A 186 -3.96 -13.59 -7.54
N ALA A 187 -4.70 -14.71 -7.47
CA ALA A 187 -5.43 -15.26 -8.61
C ALA A 187 -6.50 -14.30 -9.15
N VAL A 188 -7.09 -13.46 -8.30
CA VAL A 188 -8.05 -12.43 -8.69
C VAL A 188 -7.36 -11.12 -9.02
N GLY A 189 -6.36 -10.72 -8.24
CA GLY A 189 -5.65 -9.44 -8.39
C GLY A 189 -4.89 -9.33 -9.71
N VAL A 190 -4.26 -10.41 -10.18
CA VAL A 190 -3.52 -10.41 -11.44
C VAL A 190 -4.43 -10.17 -12.65
N PRO A 191 -5.53 -10.90 -12.87
CA PRO A 191 -6.47 -10.61 -13.95
C PRO A 191 -7.06 -9.20 -13.89
N VAL A 192 -7.47 -8.75 -12.70
CA VAL A 192 -8.00 -7.39 -12.50
C VAL A 192 -6.94 -6.33 -12.82
N GLY A 193 -5.68 -6.60 -12.50
CA GLY A 193 -4.57 -5.69 -12.79
C GLY A 193 -4.17 -5.60 -14.27
N ILE A 194 -4.59 -6.56 -15.08
CA ILE A 194 -4.32 -6.58 -16.53
C ILE A 194 -5.44 -5.88 -17.32
N LEU A 195 -6.65 -5.80 -16.76
CA LEU A 195 -7.80 -5.12 -17.36
C LEU A 195 -7.70 -3.60 -17.28
#